data_811646d688e00ae9cac263c5f76b724d
#
_entry.id   811646d688e00ae9cac263c5f76b724d
#
_cell.length_a   1.000
_cell.length_b   1.000
_cell.length_c   1.000
_cell.angle_alpha   90.00
_cell.angle_beta   90.00
_cell.angle_gamma   90.00
#
_symmetry.space_group_name_H-M   'P 1'
#
loop_
_entity.id
_entity.type
_entity.pdbx_description
1 polymer ?
#
loop_
_entity_poly.entity_id
_entity_poly.type
_entity_poly.pdbx_seq_one_letter_code
_entity_poly.pdbx_strand_id
1 'polypeptide(L)'
;PTTLANIVKSYIDDADSFHKIQEIIANALNDLIEAKVLLITNNTYRITSDIEQRLLDEMNGFTVQGFVKKKQVVVAYKDSSTIKTFARITDSNLQYDFFITTDNDDELTKPSLKELKLKLKSVYNISDDRTTDIEALKVQHQNDKDLIWLVPDSSTFKEIDKLIDEIARITYLEEKYNNPQSEEGVILRRFSTTKTEKENRLKDIIEESLQNGTAIYLYNTFQLDENNWQTTLQNQQRQVVQNVYHKRLASQLSDDVAGKVIKEATATRLH
;
A
#
# COMPACT_ATOMS: atom_id res chain seq x y z
N PRO A 1 -15.26 -13.16 28.34
CA PRO A 1 -14.89 -13.73 29.63
C PRO A 1 -15.71 -13.13 30.78
N THR A 2 -15.82 -11.79 30.85
CA THR A 2 -16.50 -11.08 31.95
C THR A 2 -17.96 -11.47 32.09
N THR A 3 -18.71 -11.65 31.01
CA THR A 3 -20.11 -12.05 31.00
C THR A 3 -20.29 -13.46 31.53
N LEU A 4 -19.46 -14.42 31.09
CA LEU A 4 -19.48 -15.80 31.58
C LEU A 4 -19.07 -15.87 33.06
N ALA A 5 -18.04 -15.11 33.46
CA ALA A 5 -17.63 -15.02 34.85
C ALA A 5 -18.75 -14.45 35.77
N ASN A 6 -19.52 -13.45 35.26
CA ASN A 6 -20.66 -12.90 35.99
C ASN A 6 -21.81 -13.91 36.19
N ILE A 7 -22.04 -14.78 35.19
CA ILE A 7 -23.02 -15.87 35.33
C ILE A 7 -22.56 -16.85 36.43
N VAL A 8 -21.28 -17.21 36.43
CA VAL A 8 -20.73 -18.13 37.43
C VAL A 8 -20.65 -17.49 38.81
N LYS A 9 -20.43 -16.15 38.89
CA LYS A 9 -20.38 -15.41 40.17
C LYS A 9 -21.63 -15.58 41.02
N SER A 10 -22.79 -15.77 40.39
CA SER A 10 -24.05 -16.04 41.16
C SER A 10 -23.99 -17.30 42.01
N TYR A 11 -22.98 -18.14 41.84
CA TYR A 11 -22.77 -19.37 42.57
C TYR A 11 -21.54 -19.35 43.51
N ILE A 12 -20.87 -18.19 43.66
CA ILE A 12 -19.60 -18.06 44.37
C ILE A 12 -19.62 -16.81 45.25
N ASP A 13 -19.42 -16.99 46.54
CA ASP A 13 -19.52 -15.92 47.55
C ASP A 13 -18.20 -15.17 47.79
N ASP A 14 -17.09 -15.53 47.10
CA ASP A 14 -15.75 -15.01 47.39
C ASP A 14 -15.15 -14.26 46.19
N ALA A 15 -14.64 -13.01 46.43
CA ALA A 15 -14.05 -12.15 45.40
C ALA A 15 -12.74 -12.71 44.80
N ASP A 16 -11.91 -13.37 45.61
CA ASP A 16 -10.66 -13.98 45.16
C ASP A 16 -10.90 -15.17 44.23
N SER A 17 -11.96 -15.92 44.51
CA SER A 17 -12.43 -17.01 43.64
C SER A 17 -12.96 -16.48 42.32
N PHE A 18 -13.58 -15.31 42.32
CA PHE A 18 -14.08 -14.69 41.08
C PHE A 18 -12.96 -14.34 40.10
N HIS A 19 -11.85 -13.75 40.56
CA HIS A 19 -10.69 -13.43 39.70
C HIS A 19 -10.05 -14.71 39.14
N LYS A 20 -9.88 -15.76 39.95
CA LYS A 20 -9.37 -17.05 39.48
C LYS A 20 -10.28 -17.66 38.42
N ILE A 21 -11.59 -17.57 38.57
CA ILE A 21 -12.54 -18.06 37.56
C ILE A 21 -12.50 -17.26 36.29
N GLN A 22 -12.35 -15.93 36.37
CA GLN A 22 -12.15 -15.10 35.15
C GLN A 22 -10.90 -15.54 34.39
N GLU A 23 -9.81 -15.80 35.09
CA GLU A 23 -8.55 -16.27 34.48
C GLU A 23 -8.71 -17.65 33.85
N ILE A 24 -9.34 -18.61 34.58
CA ILE A 24 -9.60 -19.96 34.04
C ILE A 24 -10.47 -19.89 32.78
N ILE A 25 -11.55 -19.08 32.81
CA ILE A 25 -12.44 -18.93 31.66
C ILE A 25 -11.69 -18.27 30.51
N ALA A 26 -10.85 -17.24 30.76
CA ALA A 26 -10.07 -16.59 29.74
C ALA A 26 -9.08 -17.57 29.07
N ASN A 27 -8.37 -18.36 29.89
CA ASN A 27 -7.43 -19.37 29.39
C ASN A 27 -8.16 -20.45 28.57
N ALA A 28 -9.27 -21.00 29.10
CA ALA A 28 -10.06 -22.01 28.38
C ALA A 28 -10.61 -21.46 27.02
N LEU A 29 -11.05 -20.21 26.99
CA LEU A 29 -11.48 -19.57 25.72
C LEU A 29 -10.34 -19.39 24.76
N ASN A 30 -9.15 -19.00 25.24
CA ASN A 30 -7.96 -18.89 24.41
C ASN A 30 -7.54 -20.27 23.86
N ASP A 31 -7.51 -21.31 24.69
CA ASP A 31 -7.22 -22.68 24.26
C ASP A 31 -8.19 -23.16 23.17
N LEU A 32 -9.50 -22.87 23.31
CA LEU A 32 -10.49 -23.19 22.29
C LEU A 32 -10.35 -22.38 21.01
N ILE A 33 -9.86 -21.14 21.09
CA ILE A 33 -9.54 -20.31 19.92
C ILE A 33 -8.29 -20.86 19.22
N GLU A 34 -7.24 -21.20 19.97
CA GLU A 34 -6.02 -21.80 19.43
C GLU A 34 -6.31 -23.15 18.77
N ALA A 35 -7.18 -23.95 19.39
CA ALA A 35 -7.69 -25.20 18.82
C ALA A 35 -8.68 -25.00 17.66
N LYS A 36 -9.00 -23.74 17.29
CA LYS A 36 -9.94 -23.37 16.22
C LYS A 36 -11.38 -23.87 16.41
N VAL A 37 -11.73 -24.24 17.62
CA VAL A 37 -13.10 -24.63 18.00
C VAL A 37 -13.98 -23.40 18.17
N LEU A 38 -13.38 -22.29 18.60
CA LEU A 38 -14.05 -20.99 18.73
C LEU A 38 -13.39 -19.94 17.83
N LEU A 39 -14.21 -19.07 17.26
CA LEU A 39 -13.77 -17.83 16.59
C LEU A 39 -14.41 -16.63 17.28
N ILE A 40 -13.68 -15.52 17.27
CA ILE A 40 -14.22 -14.22 17.70
C ILE A 40 -14.73 -13.49 16.45
N THR A 41 -16.02 -13.16 16.45
CA THR A 41 -16.65 -12.38 15.39
C THR A 41 -17.51 -11.29 16.03
N ASN A 42 -17.28 -10.01 15.69
CA ASN A 42 -18.02 -8.88 16.25
C ASN A 42 -18.10 -8.91 17.80
N ASN A 43 -16.97 -9.17 18.44
CA ASN A 43 -16.84 -9.28 19.90
C ASN A 43 -17.68 -10.41 20.56
N THR A 44 -18.09 -11.40 19.77
CA THR A 44 -18.83 -12.58 20.22
C THR A 44 -18.06 -13.86 19.89
N TYR A 45 -18.20 -14.89 20.76
CA TYR A 45 -17.60 -16.20 20.52
C TYR A 45 -18.58 -17.05 19.70
N ARG A 46 -18.08 -17.69 18.67
CA ARG A 46 -18.84 -18.60 17.80
C ARG A 46 -18.12 -19.94 17.67
N ILE A 47 -18.86 -21.02 17.77
CA ILE A 47 -18.34 -22.37 17.51
C ILE A 47 -18.14 -22.53 16.01
N THR A 48 -17.00 -23.08 15.60
CA THR A 48 -16.70 -23.45 14.21
C THR A 48 -17.32 -24.80 13.88
N SER A 49 -17.72 -24.99 12.62
CA SER A 49 -18.06 -26.34 12.12
C SER A 49 -16.79 -27.12 11.74
N ASP A 50 -16.91 -28.45 11.64
CA ASP A 50 -15.79 -29.30 11.20
C ASP A 50 -15.22 -28.88 9.85
N ILE A 51 -16.08 -28.45 8.93
CA ILE A 51 -15.67 -27.94 7.61
C ILE A 51 -14.89 -26.63 7.76
N GLU A 52 -15.35 -25.74 8.63
CA GLU A 52 -14.66 -24.46 8.87
C GLU A 52 -13.29 -24.69 9.52
N GLN A 53 -13.19 -25.61 10.48
CA GLN A 53 -11.91 -26.01 11.09
C GLN A 53 -10.95 -26.55 10.02
N ARG A 54 -11.42 -27.45 9.16
CA ARG A 54 -10.63 -27.99 8.05
C ARG A 54 -10.12 -26.90 7.10
N LEU A 55 -10.98 -25.92 6.73
CA LEU A 55 -10.57 -24.78 5.90
C LEU A 55 -9.54 -23.90 6.58
N LEU A 56 -9.67 -23.64 7.89
CA LEU A 56 -8.70 -22.89 8.69
C LEU A 56 -7.35 -23.63 8.78
N ASP A 57 -7.37 -24.95 8.94
CA ASP A 57 -6.15 -25.76 8.94
C ASP A 57 -5.46 -25.74 7.60
N GLU A 58 -6.21 -25.87 6.51
CA GLU A 58 -5.68 -25.79 5.16
C GLU A 58 -5.10 -24.40 4.87
N MET A 59 -5.82 -23.35 5.24
CA MET A 59 -5.37 -21.97 5.09
C MET A 59 -4.03 -21.73 5.84
N ASN A 60 -3.91 -22.22 7.08
CA ASN A 60 -2.71 -22.06 7.86
C ASN A 60 -1.54 -22.92 7.36
N GLY A 61 -1.83 -24.08 6.78
CA GLY A 61 -0.85 -24.95 6.15
C GLY A 61 -0.33 -24.43 4.79
N PHE A 62 -1.05 -23.49 4.16
CA PHE A 62 -0.64 -22.94 2.88
C PHE A 62 0.51 -21.94 3.04
N THR A 63 1.63 -22.20 2.35
CA THR A 63 2.80 -21.31 2.31
C THR A 63 2.70 -20.36 1.14
N VAL A 64 2.61 -19.06 1.43
CA VAL A 64 2.56 -18.02 0.41
C VAL A 64 3.95 -17.79 -0.17
N GLN A 65 4.08 -17.95 -1.49
CA GLN A 65 5.34 -17.78 -2.20
C GLN A 65 5.73 -16.30 -2.26
N GLY A 66 7.03 -16.00 -2.14
CA GLY A 66 7.52 -14.61 -2.14
C GLY A 66 7.15 -13.80 -3.38
N PHE A 67 7.07 -14.43 -4.56
CA PHE A 67 6.65 -13.75 -5.79
C PHE A 67 5.17 -13.33 -5.75
N VAL A 68 4.31 -14.12 -5.07
CA VAL A 68 2.89 -13.77 -4.88
C VAL A 68 2.78 -12.52 -4.00
N LYS A 69 3.55 -12.47 -2.90
CA LYS A 69 3.62 -11.32 -2.01
C LYS A 69 4.07 -10.06 -2.75
N LYS A 70 5.15 -10.15 -3.52
CA LYS A 70 5.66 -9.03 -4.34
C LYS A 70 4.61 -8.54 -5.34
N LYS A 71 3.92 -9.45 -6.02
CA LYS A 71 2.85 -9.09 -6.97
C LYS A 71 1.68 -8.37 -6.28
N GLN A 72 1.28 -8.80 -5.10
CA GLN A 72 0.20 -8.15 -4.34
C GLN A 72 0.58 -6.73 -3.90
N VAL A 73 1.81 -6.50 -3.46
CA VAL A 73 2.31 -5.14 -3.17
C VAL A 73 2.26 -4.25 -4.40
N VAL A 74 2.67 -4.75 -5.56
CA VAL A 74 2.58 -3.97 -6.82
C VAL A 74 1.14 -3.59 -7.15
N VAL A 75 0.18 -4.50 -6.93
CA VAL A 75 -1.26 -4.18 -7.08
C VAL A 75 -1.67 -3.09 -6.10
N ALA A 76 -1.31 -3.19 -4.83
CA ALA A 76 -1.61 -2.19 -3.82
C ALA A 76 -1.02 -0.81 -4.16
N TYR A 77 0.22 -0.76 -4.69
CA TYR A 77 0.82 0.49 -5.18
C TYR A 77 0.06 1.09 -6.38
N LYS A 78 -0.40 0.27 -7.34
CA LYS A 78 -1.20 0.74 -8.48
C LYS A 78 -2.52 1.36 -8.06
N ASP A 79 -3.11 0.84 -6.99
CA ASP A 79 -4.37 1.33 -6.45
C ASP A 79 -4.22 2.52 -5.51
N SER A 80 -2.99 2.81 -5.08
CA SER A 80 -2.65 3.90 -4.16
C SER A 80 -3.06 5.27 -4.70
N SER A 81 -3.74 6.06 -3.87
CA SER A 81 -4.09 7.45 -4.17
C SER A 81 -2.86 8.36 -4.20
N THR A 82 -1.87 8.06 -3.37
CA THR A 82 -0.58 8.75 -3.33
C THR A 82 0.15 8.60 -4.66
N ILE A 83 0.26 7.38 -5.19
CA ILE A 83 0.88 7.13 -6.50
C ILE A 83 0.11 7.83 -7.63
N LYS A 84 -1.23 7.76 -7.63
CA LYS A 84 -2.08 8.45 -8.62
C LYS A 84 -1.90 9.97 -8.57
N THR A 85 -1.71 10.55 -7.39
CA THR A 85 -1.46 11.99 -7.21
C THR A 85 -0.14 12.41 -7.87
N PHE A 86 0.88 11.55 -7.84
CA PHE A 86 2.19 11.84 -8.44
C PHE A 86 2.32 11.43 -9.91
N ALA A 87 1.30 10.80 -10.47
CA ALA A 87 1.30 10.45 -11.89
C ALA A 87 1.31 11.69 -12.79
N ARG A 88 0.85 12.83 -12.29
CA ARG A 88 0.73 14.06 -13.07
C ARG A 88 0.94 15.31 -12.23
N ILE A 89 1.63 16.28 -12.79
CA ILE A 89 1.80 17.61 -12.20
C ILE A 89 1.47 18.71 -13.20
N THR A 90 0.92 19.83 -12.71
CA THR A 90 0.77 21.06 -13.48
C THR A 90 1.84 22.05 -13.06
N ASP A 91 2.61 22.55 -14.02
CA ASP A 91 3.58 23.61 -13.81
C ASP A 91 3.52 24.62 -14.96
N SER A 92 3.41 25.89 -14.65
CA SER A 92 3.30 26.99 -15.65
C SER A 92 2.19 26.76 -16.70
N ASN A 93 1.00 26.31 -16.25
CA ASN A 93 -0.17 25.97 -17.07
C ASN A 93 0.01 24.77 -18.02
N LEU A 94 1.11 24.04 -17.95
CA LEU A 94 1.36 22.81 -18.69
C LEU A 94 1.25 21.61 -17.77
N GLN A 95 0.73 20.51 -18.32
CA GLN A 95 0.64 19.24 -17.62
C GLN A 95 1.80 18.33 -18.02
N TYR A 96 2.38 17.68 -17.01
CA TYR A 96 3.50 16.76 -17.17
C TYR A 96 3.16 15.44 -16.50
N ASP A 97 3.23 14.35 -17.24
CA ASP A 97 3.01 12.99 -16.73
C ASP A 97 4.33 12.38 -16.27
N PHE A 98 4.30 11.68 -15.14
CA PHE A 98 5.44 10.92 -14.62
C PHE A 98 5.26 9.44 -14.89
N PHE A 99 6.30 8.81 -15.41
CA PHE A 99 6.39 7.36 -15.50
C PHE A 99 6.83 6.80 -14.15
N ILE A 100 5.91 6.18 -13.44
CA ILE A 100 6.17 5.63 -12.10
C ILE A 100 6.34 4.12 -12.21
N THR A 101 7.48 3.63 -11.71
CA THR A 101 7.81 2.20 -11.65
C THR A 101 8.32 1.82 -10.27
N THR A 102 8.30 0.53 -9.96
CA THR A 102 9.06 0.00 -8.81
C THR A 102 10.54 -0.12 -9.17
N ASP A 103 11.36 -0.44 -8.19
CA ASP A 103 12.78 -0.78 -8.37
C ASP A 103 13.01 -2.12 -9.12
N ASN A 104 11.96 -2.93 -9.30
CA ASN A 104 11.94 -4.11 -10.17
C ASN A 104 11.37 -3.81 -11.57
N ASP A 105 11.21 -2.52 -11.93
CA ASP A 105 10.65 -2.05 -13.18
C ASP A 105 9.16 -2.44 -13.43
N ASP A 106 8.42 -2.79 -12.35
CA ASP A 106 6.97 -2.96 -12.47
C ASP A 106 6.31 -1.60 -12.76
N GLU A 107 5.60 -1.48 -13.87
CA GLU A 107 4.93 -0.25 -14.25
C GLU A 107 3.71 0.03 -13.35
N LEU A 108 3.73 1.16 -12.65
CA LEU A 108 2.61 1.65 -11.83
C LEU A 108 1.73 2.65 -12.59
N THR A 109 2.30 3.41 -13.52
CA THR A 109 1.59 4.34 -14.42
C THR A 109 1.97 4.08 -15.87
N LYS A 110 1.16 4.57 -16.81
CA LYS A 110 1.38 4.40 -18.26
C LYS A 110 1.25 5.73 -18.99
N PRO A 111 2.19 6.68 -18.80
CA PRO A 111 2.17 7.93 -19.52
C PRO A 111 2.54 7.71 -20.99
N SER A 112 2.17 8.67 -21.86
CA SER A 112 2.55 8.68 -23.27
C SER A 112 4.06 8.89 -23.48
N LEU A 113 4.69 9.70 -22.62
CA LEU A 113 6.13 9.96 -22.58
C LEU A 113 6.71 9.41 -21.27
N LYS A 114 7.91 8.83 -21.36
CA LYS A 114 8.60 8.20 -20.20
C LYS A 114 9.88 8.98 -19.81
N GLU A 115 9.90 10.27 -20.10
CA GLU A 115 11.08 11.13 -19.85
C GLU A 115 11.20 11.53 -18.39
N LEU A 116 10.05 11.81 -17.73
CA LEU A 116 10.01 12.15 -16.31
C LEU A 116 9.71 10.89 -15.51
N LYS A 117 10.57 10.55 -14.57
CA LYS A 117 10.53 9.26 -13.87
C LYS A 117 10.40 9.44 -12.37
N LEU A 118 9.61 8.58 -11.76
CA LEU A 118 9.62 8.34 -10.32
C LEU A 118 9.78 6.84 -10.09
N LYS A 119 10.83 6.44 -9.38
CA LYS A 119 11.02 5.05 -8.97
C LYS A 119 10.68 4.87 -7.51
N LEU A 120 9.90 3.84 -7.23
CA LEU A 120 9.50 3.44 -5.89
C LEU A 120 10.33 2.24 -5.44
N LYS A 121 11.04 2.37 -4.33
CA LYS A 121 11.68 1.22 -3.69
C LYS A 121 10.58 0.32 -3.13
N SER A 122 10.53 -0.95 -3.57
CA SER A 122 9.56 -1.89 -3.02
C SER A 122 9.84 -2.16 -1.55
N VAL A 123 8.79 -2.25 -0.71
CA VAL A 123 8.94 -2.59 0.71
C VAL A 123 9.67 -3.93 0.92
N TYR A 124 9.58 -4.86 -0.03
CA TYR A 124 10.30 -6.15 0.01
C TYR A 124 11.78 -6.05 -0.41
N ASN A 125 12.23 -4.91 -0.88
CA ASN A 125 13.61 -4.67 -1.31
C ASN A 125 14.30 -3.60 -0.43
N ILE A 126 13.63 -3.11 0.61
CA ILE A 126 14.25 -2.25 1.63
C ILE A 126 15.02 -3.18 2.58
N SER A 127 16.29 -2.88 2.80
CA SER A 127 17.12 -3.61 3.76
C SER A 127 16.74 -3.25 5.21
N ASP A 128 17.24 -4.03 6.16
CA ASP A 128 17.08 -3.74 7.60
C ASP A 128 17.67 -2.36 7.97
N ASP A 129 18.70 -1.92 7.25
CA ASP A 129 19.26 -0.56 7.35
C ASP A 129 18.79 0.32 6.18
N ARG A 130 17.58 0.87 6.32
CA ARG A 130 16.97 1.80 5.36
C ARG A 130 17.87 3.01 5.06
N THR A 131 18.68 3.45 6.02
CA THR A 131 19.60 4.59 5.84
C THR A 131 20.68 4.27 4.81
N THR A 132 21.24 3.07 4.87
CA THR A 132 22.21 2.60 3.87
C THR A 132 21.58 2.51 2.47
N ASP A 133 20.35 2.05 2.33
CA ASP A 133 19.65 2.05 1.04
C ASP A 133 19.49 3.47 0.47
N ILE A 134 19.09 4.43 1.32
CA ILE A 134 18.93 5.84 0.92
C ILE A 134 20.27 6.43 0.46
N GLU A 135 21.35 6.25 1.22
CA GLU A 135 22.66 6.76 0.84
C GLU A 135 23.19 6.12 -0.44
N ALA A 136 22.97 4.82 -0.63
CA ALA A 136 23.35 4.13 -1.87
C ALA A 136 22.60 4.71 -3.09
N LEU A 137 21.30 4.93 -2.98
CA LEU A 137 20.48 5.54 -4.05
C LEU A 137 20.92 6.98 -4.35
N LYS A 138 21.26 7.78 -3.34
CA LYS A 138 21.81 9.15 -3.53
C LYS A 138 23.08 9.15 -4.36
N VAL A 139 24.03 8.31 -4.01
CA VAL A 139 25.31 8.21 -4.73
C VAL A 139 25.11 7.69 -6.14
N GLN A 140 24.29 6.65 -6.30
CA GLN A 140 24.06 6.01 -7.60
C GLN A 140 23.37 6.95 -8.60
N HIS A 141 22.41 7.75 -8.13
CA HIS A 141 21.53 8.58 -8.97
C HIS A 141 21.77 10.09 -8.85
N GLN A 142 22.92 10.49 -8.33
CA GLN A 142 23.25 11.91 -8.10
C GLN A 142 23.24 12.79 -9.35
N ASN A 143 23.34 12.20 -10.55
CA ASN A 143 23.36 12.91 -11.82
C ASN A 143 22.07 12.74 -12.64
N ASP A 144 21.11 11.95 -12.17
CA ASP A 144 19.89 11.62 -12.90
C ASP A 144 18.84 12.73 -12.73
N LYS A 145 18.88 13.72 -13.62
CA LYS A 145 18.03 14.92 -13.56
C LYS A 145 16.55 14.64 -13.85
N ASP A 146 16.24 13.50 -14.43
CA ASP A 146 14.90 13.08 -14.85
C ASP A 146 14.23 12.10 -13.88
N LEU A 147 14.89 11.76 -12.76
CA LEU A 147 14.49 10.69 -11.88
C LEU A 147 14.37 11.16 -10.42
N ILE A 148 13.22 10.87 -9.81
CA ILE A 148 13.03 10.92 -8.36
C ILE A 148 12.93 9.48 -7.83
N TRP A 149 13.58 9.20 -6.71
CA TRP A 149 13.33 7.99 -5.93
C TRP A 149 12.42 8.28 -4.75
N LEU A 150 11.49 7.36 -4.48
CA LEU A 150 10.68 7.33 -3.27
C LEU A 150 10.97 6.03 -2.51
N VAL A 151 11.46 6.15 -1.29
CA VAL A 151 11.71 5.05 -0.38
C VAL A 151 10.64 5.08 0.70
N PRO A 152 9.69 4.12 0.72
CA PRO A 152 8.65 4.06 1.72
C PRO A 152 9.20 3.98 3.15
N ASP A 153 8.40 4.37 4.13
CA ASP A 153 8.71 4.06 5.51
C ASP A 153 8.59 2.56 5.77
N SER A 154 9.55 1.99 6.50
CA SER A 154 9.63 0.55 6.75
C SER A 154 9.07 0.11 8.11
N SER A 155 8.61 1.05 8.95
CA SER A 155 8.10 0.74 10.29
C SER A 155 6.88 -0.19 10.26
N THR A 156 6.06 -0.10 9.21
CA THR A 156 4.84 -0.88 9.01
C THR A 156 5.05 -2.17 8.20
N PHE A 157 6.29 -2.49 7.80
CA PHE A 157 6.58 -3.63 6.91
C PHE A 157 6.03 -4.97 7.44
N LYS A 158 6.20 -5.25 8.74
CA LYS A 158 5.70 -6.49 9.35
C LYS A 158 4.18 -6.64 9.24
N GLU A 159 3.46 -5.53 9.38
CA GLU A 159 1.99 -5.53 9.27
C GLU A 159 1.58 -5.69 7.79
N ILE A 160 2.28 -5.04 6.87
CA ILE A 160 2.09 -5.21 5.41
C ILE A 160 2.29 -6.68 5.02
N ASP A 161 3.41 -7.30 5.42
CA ASP A 161 3.72 -8.70 5.09
C ASP A 161 2.67 -9.67 5.65
N LYS A 162 2.24 -9.45 6.90
CA LYS A 162 1.20 -10.25 7.55
C LYS A 162 -0.14 -10.14 6.81
N LEU A 163 -0.58 -8.93 6.48
CA LEU A 163 -1.85 -8.72 5.77
C LEU A 163 -1.84 -9.36 4.39
N ILE A 164 -0.75 -9.21 3.64
CA ILE A 164 -0.58 -9.84 2.33
C ILE A 164 -0.63 -11.36 2.43
N ASP A 165 0.05 -11.93 3.44
CA ASP A 165 0.04 -13.37 3.69
C ASP A 165 -1.38 -13.88 3.97
N GLU A 166 -2.12 -13.20 4.84
CA GLU A 166 -3.50 -13.54 5.20
C GLU A 166 -4.46 -13.39 3.99
N ILE A 167 -4.36 -12.33 3.22
CA ILE A 167 -5.15 -12.10 2.00
C ILE A 167 -4.88 -13.21 0.97
N ALA A 168 -3.60 -13.56 0.77
CA ALA A 168 -3.21 -14.60 -0.19
C ALA A 168 -3.73 -15.98 0.21
N ARG A 169 -3.73 -16.30 1.50
CA ARG A 169 -4.27 -17.56 2.04
C ARG A 169 -5.79 -17.68 1.83
N ILE A 170 -6.53 -16.60 2.06
CA ILE A 170 -7.97 -16.56 1.79
C ILE A 170 -8.23 -16.71 0.29
N THR A 171 -7.47 -16.00 -0.54
CA THR A 171 -7.59 -16.08 -2.01
C THR A 171 -7.33 -17.50 -2.51
N TYR A 172 -6.32 -18.19 -1.98
CA TYR A 172 -6.06 -19.59 -2.30
C TYR A 172 -7.28 -20.50 -2.03
N LEU A 173 -7.94 -20.33 -0.88
CA LEU A 173 -9.14 -21.10 -0.57
C LEU A 173 -10.32 -20.77 -1.49
N GLU A 174 -10.52 -19.46 -1.82
CA GLU A 174 -11.56 -19.03 -2.74
C GLU A 174 -11.38 -19.63 -4.15
N GLU A 175 -10.14 -19.68 -4.63
CA GLU A 175 -9.81 -20.28 -5.93
C GLU A 175 -10.01 -21.79 -5.94
N LYS A 176 -9.64 -22.46 -4.84
CA LYS A 176 -9.77 -23.92 -4.72
C LYS A 176 -11.23 -24.37 -4.55
N TYR A 177 -12.01 -23.65 -3.78
CA TYR A 177 -13.40 -23.97 -3.47
C TYR A 177 -14.36 -22.97 -4.14
N ASN A 178 -14.30 -22.87 -5.45
CA ASN A 178 -14.99 -21.86 -6.25
C ASN A 178 -16.51 -22.11 -6.47
N ASN A 179 -17.08 -23.17 -5.89
CA ASN A 179 -18.51 -23.45 -5.96
C ASN A 179 -19.26 -22.73 -4.83
N PRO A 180 -20.01 -21.64 -5.10
CA PRO A 180 -20.69 -20.85 -4.07
C PRO A 180 -21.88 -21.58 -3.43
N GLN A 181 -22.32 -22.73 -3.96
CA GLN A 181 -23.42 -23.54 -3.43
C GLN A 181 -22.91 -24.67 -2.53
N SER A 182 -21.61 -24.95 -2.50
CA SER A 182 -21.03 -25.93 -1.57
C SER A 182 -21.01 -25.39 -0.14
N GLU A 183 -20.90 -26.31 0.84
CA GLU A 183 -20.77 -25.91 2.25
C GLU A 183 -19.52 -25.04 2.47
N GLU A 184 -18.40 -25.39 1.83
CA GLU A 184 -17.18 -24.59 1.82
C GLU A 184 -17.44 -23.20 1.24
N GLY A 185 -18.12 -23.08 0.12
CA GLY A 185 -18.44 -21.81 -0.52
C GLY A 185 -19.29 -20.88 0.35
N VAL A 186 -20.20 -21.45 1.15
CA VAL A 186 -20.99 -20.69 2.14
C VAL A 186 -20.11 -20.12 3.27
N ILE A 187 -19.15 -20.93 3.74
CA ILE A 187 -18.22 -20.51 4.78
C ILE A 187 -17.24 -19.45 4.22
N LEU A 188 -16.72 -19.67 3.02
CA LEU A 188 -15.77 -18.74 2.37
C LEU A 188 -16.35 -17.35 2.13
N ARG A 189 -17.66 -17.19 1.95
CA ARG A 189 -18.28 -15.85 1.88
C ARG A 189 -18.02 -15.01 3.14
N ARG A 190 -17.90 -15.64 4.31
CA ARG A 190 -17.51 -14.94 5.54
C ARG A 190 -16.05 -14.55 5.53
N PHE A 191 -15.17 -15.42 5.01
CA PHE A 191 -13.76 -15.11 4.85
C PHE A 191 -13.54 -13.99 3.83
N SER A 192 -14.37 -13.90 2.78
CA SER A 192 -14.34 -12.80 1.82
C SER A 192 -14.59 -11.44 2.47
N THR A 193 -15.51 -11.35 3.45
CA THR A 193 -15.71 -10.11 4.22
C THR A 193 -14.44 -9.73 4.98
N THR A 194 -13.84 -10.68 5.69
CA THR A 194 -12.58 -10.47 6.42
C THR A 194 -11.43 -10.11 5.46
N LYS A 195 -11.40 -10.72 4.27
CA LYS A 195 -10.42 -10.39 3.23
C LYS A 195 -10.56 -8.92 2.79
N THR A 196 -11.77 -8.46 2.52
CA THR A 196 -12.04 -7.07 2.14
C THR A 196 -11.60 -6.08 3.22
N GLU A 197 -11.84 -6.39 4.50
CA GLU A 197 -11.36 -5.56 5.61
C GLU A 197 -9.83 -5.50 5.65
N LYS A 198 -9.15 -6.64 5.42
CA LYS A 198 -7.69 -6.71 5.35
C LYS A 198 -7.12 -5.97 4.13
N GLU A 199 -7.78 -6.05 2.98
CA GLU A 199 -7.41 -5.32 1.76
C GLU A 199 -7.51 -3.80 1.99
N ASN A 200 -8.57 -3.33 2.64
CA ASN A 200 -8.72 -1.92 3.01
C ASN A 200 -7.61 -1.49 3.99
N ARG A 201 -7.35 -2.29 5.03
CA ARG A 201 -6.28 -2.00 5.99
C ARG A 201 -4.89 -1.99 5.32
N LEU A 202 -4.62 -2.93 4.41
CA LEU A 202 -3.39 -2.97 3.63
C LEU A 202 -3.23 -1.70 2.80
N LYS A 203 -4.31 -1.24 2.16
CA LYS A 203 -4.30 0.01 1.41
C LYS A 203 -3.95 1.20 2.30
N ASP A 204 -4.59 1.33 3.46
CA ASP A 204 -4.33 2.44 4.39
C ASP A 204 -2.87 2.45 4.86
N ILE A 205 -2.31 1.30 5.20
CA ILE A 205 -0.91 1.19 5.65
C ILE A 205 0.07 1.47 4.50
N ILE A 206 -0.24 1.05 3.28
CA ILE A 206 0.58 1.39 2.11
C ILE A 206 0.57 2.90 1.87
N GLU A 207 -0.59 3.56 1.97
CA GLU A 207 -0.67 5.02 1.87
C GLU A 207 0.17 5.70 2.97
N GLU A 208 0.03 5.27 4.21
CA GLU A 208 0.82 5.77 5.35
C GLU A 208 2.32 5.59 5.11
N SER A 209 2.76 4.41 4.68
CA SER A 209 4.16 4.10 4.39
C SER A 209 4.75 4.99 3.28
N LEU A 210 3.97 5.28 2.23
CA LEU A 210 4.37 6.17 1.14
C LEU A 210 4.45 7.63 1.60
N GLN A 211 3.46 8.09 2.38
CA GLN A 211 3.35 9.47 2.84
C GLN A 211 4.37 9.83 3.92
N ASN A 212 4.88 8.84 4.67
CA ASN A 212 5.94 9.00 5.65
C ASN A 212 7.32 8.55 5.12
N GLY A 213 7.43 8.35 3.81
CA GLY A 213 8.63 7.92 3.14
C GLY A 213 9.71 8.99 3.02
N THR A 214 10.75 8.69 2.25
CA THR A 214 11.82 9.63 1.92
C THR A 214 11.92 9.75 0.40
N ALA A 215 11.79 10.96 -0.12
CA ALA A 215 12.07 11.25 -1.52
C ALA A 215 13.56 11.58 -1.69
N ILE A 216 14.15 11.12 -2.80
CA ILE A 216 15.54 11.39 -3.17
C ILE A 216 15.54 12.00 -4.57
N TYR A 217 16.15 13.17 -4.69
CA TYR A 217 16.37 13.80 -5.99
C TYR A 217 17.79 14.33 -6.08
N LEU A 218 18.53 13.87 -7.08
CA LEU A 218 19.97 14.08 -7.20
C LEU A 218 20.67 13.61 -5.91
N TYR A 219 21.42 14.48 -5.26
CA TYR A 219 22.14 14.18 -4.01
C TYR A 219 21.36 14.56 -2.75
N ASN A 220 20.11 15.03 -2.87
CA ASN A 220 19.32 15.53 -1.74
C ASN A 220 18.25 14.52 -1.32
N THR A 221 18.01 14.47 -0.01
CA THR A 221 16.92 13.71 0.61
C THR A 221 15.87 14.64 1.20
N PHE A 222 14.60 14.24 1.08
CA PHE A 222 13.45 14.99 1.56
C PHE A 222 12.57 14.03 2.35
N GLN A 223 12.56 14.20 3.68
CA GLN A 223 11.67 13.42 4.52
C GLN A 223 10.23 13.89 4.29
N LEU A 224 9.35 12.93 4.03
CA LEU A 224 7.92 13.15 3.90
C LEU A 224 7.25 12.89 5.25
N ASP A 225 6.16 13.58 5.52
CA ASP A 225 5.25 13.31 6.62
C ASP A 225 3.81 13.60 6.18
N GLU A 226 2.83 13.16 6.96
CA GLU A 226 1.41 13.26 6.64
C GLU A 226 0.92 14.68 6.31
N ASN A 227 1.62 15.72 6.78
CA ASN A 227 1.24 17.12 6.54
C ASN A 227 1.92 17.73 5.31
N ASN A 228 3.07 17.22 4.91
CA ASN A 228 3.91 17.85 3.88
C ASN A 228 4.19 16.98 2.65
N TRP A 229 3.89 15.68 2.68
CA TRP A 229 4.28 14.71 1.64
C TRP A 229 3.92 15.17 0.23
N GLN A 230 2.70 15.68 0.04
CA GLN A 230 2.23 16.11 -1.27
C GLN A 230 3.00 17.34 -1.76
N THR A 231 3.11 18.38 -0.93
CA THR A 231 3.81 19.61 -1.30
C THR A 231 5.29 19.36 -1.54
N THR A 232 5.93 18.58 -0.69
CA THR A 232 7.35 18.26 -0.79
C THR A 232 7.65 17.51 -2.10
N LEU A 233 6.91 16.45 -2.39
CA LEU A 233 7.17 15.65 -3.59
C LEU A 233 6.80 16.41 -4.87
N GLN A 234 5.71 17.18 -4.88
CA GLN A 234 5.38 18.05 -6.02
C GLN A 234 6.45 19.11 -6.29
N ASN A 235 7.10 19.65 -5.26
CA ASN A 235 8.21 20.57 -5.46
C ASN A 235 9.40 19.89 -6.14
N GLN A 236 9.70 18.63 -5.79
CA GLN A 236 10.74 17.86 -6.48
C GLN A 236 10.34 17.56 -7.93
N GLN A 237 9.08 17.20 -8.19
CA GLN A 237 8.58 17.01 -9.54
C GLN A 237 8.71 18.27 -10.40
N ARG A 238 8.42 19.46 -9.84
CA ARG A 238 8.64 20.75 -10.55
C ARG A 238 10.12 20.96 -10.88
N GLN A 239 11.02 20.65 -9.94
CA GLN A 239 12.47 20.74 -10.19
C GLN A 239 12.91 19.80 -11.31
N VAL A 240 12.39 18.56 -11.34
CA VAL A 240 12.65 17.62 -12.45
C VAL A 240 12.18 18.21 -13.77
N VAL A 241 10.93 18.69 -13.82
CA VAL A 241 10.38 19.34 -15.04
C VAL A 241 11.27 20.50 -15.50
N GLN A 242 11.73 21.35 -14.58
CA GLN A 242 12.60 22.49 -14.90
C GLN A 242 13.98 22.06 -15.39
N ASN A 243 14.54 20.99 -14.84
CA ASN A 243 15.85 20.47 -15.24
C ASN A 243 15.81 19.73 -16.58
N VAL A 244 14.73 19.00 -16.87
CA VAL A 244 14.57 18.26 -18.14
C VAL A 244 14.14 19.20 -19.26
N TYR A 245 13.19 20.09 -18.99
CA TYR A 245 12.64 21.01 -19.98
C TYR A 245 13.13 22.45 -19.75
N HIS A 246 14.44 22.64 -19.61
CA HIS A 246 15.04 23.95 -19.31
C HIS A 246 14.83 24.99 -20.40
N LYS A 247 14.48 24.58 -21.64
CA LYS A 247 14.18 25.48 -22.79
C LYS A 247 12.67 25.63 -23.03
N ARG A 248 11.81 25.20 -22.10
CA ARG A 248 10.36 25.34 -22.24
C ARG A 248 9.96 26.83 -22.23
N LEU A 249 8.88 27.15 -22.93
CA LEU A 249 8.26 28.47 -22.82
C LEU A 249 7.58 28.58 -21.43
N ALA A 250 7.78 29.70 -20.76
CA ALA A 250 7.19 29.97 -19.44
C ALA A 250 5.65 30.16 -19.49
N SER A 251 5.10 30.38 -20.69
CA SER A 251 3.66 30.51 -20.93
C SER A 251 3.28 29.83 -22.25
N GLN A 252 2.07 29.26 -22.30
CA GLN A 252 1.49 28.87 -23.58
C GLN A 252 1.25 30.14 -24.43
N LEU A 253 1.73 30.10 -25.66
CA LEU A 253 1.30 31.09 -26.66
C LEU A 253 -0.21 30.83 -26.88
N SER A 254 -1.04 31.84 -26.61
CA SER A 254 -2.42 31.77 -27.03
C SER A 254 -2.51 31.64 -28.54
N ASP A 255 -3.53 30.98 -29.07
CA ASP A 255 -3.73 30.84 -30.52
C ASP A 255 -3.70 32.19 -31.24
N ASP A 256 -4.15 33.25 -30.58
CA ASP A 256 -4.06 34.63 -31.09
C ASP A 256 -2.62 35.16 -31.22
N VAL A 257 -1.74 34.82 -30.25
CA VAL A 257 -0.32 35.24 -30.32
C VAL A 257 0.41 34.41 -31.34
N ALA A 258 0.17 33.10 -31.41
CA ALA A 258 0.73 32.23 -32.44
C ALA A 258 0.28 32.69 -33.85
N GLY A 259 -0.98 33.03 -34.03
CA GLY A 259 -1.52 33.56 -35.26
C GLY A 259 -0.89 34.90 -35.69
N LYS A 260 -0.62 35.80 -34.72
CA LYS A 260 0.10 37.07 -34.99
C LYS A 260 1.54 36.83 -35.42
N VAL A 261 2.27 35.98 -34.71
CA VAL A 261 3.69 35.65 -35.05
C VAL A 261 3.78 35.01 -36.42
N ILE A 262 2.88 34.13 -36.81
CA ILE A 262 2.82 33.50 -38.13
C ILE A 262 2.53 34.57 -39.21
N LYS A 263 1.58 35.49 -39.00
CA LYS A 263 1.23 36.56 -39.92
C LYS A 263 2.42 37.53 -40.14
N GLU A 264 3.11 37.92 -39.06
CA GLU A 264 4.28 38.80 -39.14
C GLU A 264 5.45 38.11 -39.87
N ALA A 265 5.72 36.81 -39.53
CA ALA A 265 6.75 36.04 -40.24
C ALA A 265 6.46 35.86 -41.73
N THR A 266 5.18 35.73 -42.11
CA THR A 266 4.75 35.64 -43.51
C THR A 266 4.85 36.97 -44.22
N ALA A 267 4.48 38.08 -43.55
CA ALA A 267 4.64 39.42 -44.10
C ALA A 267 6.10 39.83 -44.36
N THR A 268 7.03 39.41 -43.47
CA THR A 268 8.46 39.68 -43.59
C THR A 268 9.12 38.88 -44.71
N ARG A 269 8.53 37.78 -45.18
CA ARG A 269 9.02 37.01 -46.35
C ARG A 269 8.56 37.52 -47.71
N LEU A 270 7.66 38.47 -47.74
CA LEU A 270 7.09 39.05 -48.96
C LEU A 270 7.72 40.41 -49.33
N HIS A 271 8.74 40.83 -48.62
CA HIS A 271 9.60 41.94 -48.88
C HIS A 271 11.06 41.46 -49.02
#